data_d230ef10444b336cd443bc00674bfbb6
#
_entry.id   d230ef10444b336cd443bc00674bfbb6
#
_cell.length_a   1.000
_cell.length_b   1.000
_cell.length_c   1.000
_cell.angle_alpha   90.00
_cell.angle_beta   90.00
_cell.angle_gamma   90.00
#
_symmetry.space_group_name_H-M   'P 1'
#
loop_
_entity.id
_entity.type
_entity.pdbx_description
1 polymer ?
#
loop_
_entity_poly.entity_id
_entity_poly.type
_entity_poly.pdbx_seq_one_letter_code
_entity_poly.pdbx_strand_id
1 'polypeptide(L)'
;MSVPVYLAKLAVKNPSDHRLAKIKRLCDAVGLADKVKPLGTVGEDEVVAIKLHFGEAGNDTYLHPTFVRQVVDCVKATGARPFLTDTCTLYKSTRHNAVDHLETAYRHGFTPYVVDAPVIMADGVTSKCYEEVAVNLKHFASVKIAQAFLSANAMVVLSHFKGHAMGGFGGAIKNLAMGCAPQAGKIDQHGRNVVIYPKCIGCGQCVPLCPRN
;
A
#
# COMPACT_ATOMS: atom_id res chain seq x y z
N MET A 1 13.29 20.06 11.47
CA MET A 1 11.94 20.57 11.15
C MET A 1 10.92 19.68 11.84
N SER A 2 9.95 20.27 12.54
CA SER A 2 8.82 19.52 13.11
C SER A 2 7.79 19.25 12.04
N VAL A 3 7.27 18.00 11.99
CA VAL A 3 6.19 17.62 11.07
C VAL A 3 4.87 17.66 11.86
N PRO A 4 3.85 18.40 11.42
CA PRO A 4 2.57 18.45 12.13
C PRO A 4 1.87 17.10 12.09
N VAL A 5 1.27 16.70 13.21
CA VAL A 5 0.44 15.50 13.34
C VAL A 5 -0.99 15.92 13.66
N TYR A 6 -1.94 15.45 12.88
CA TYR A 6 -3.38 15.73 13.06
C TYR A 6 -4.09 14.52 13.63
N LEU A 7 -4.91 14.73 14.64
CA LEU A 7 -5.63 13.69 15.36
C LEU A 7 -7.13 13.95 15.36
N ALA A 8 -7.93 12.95 14.96
CA ALA A 8 -9.38 12.99 15.08
C ALA A 8 -9.85 11.90 16.06
N LYS A 9 -10.62 12.29 17.07
CA LYS A 9 -11.25 11.34 18.01
C LYS A 9 -12.40 10.60 17.29
N LEU A 10 -12.48 9.28 17.48
CA LEU A 10 -13.54 8.45 16.87
C LEU A 10 -14.93 8.67 17.48
N ALA A 11 -14.99 9.17 18.73
CA ALA A 11 -16.26 9.46 19.40
C ALA A 11 -17.09 10.47 18.60
N VAL A 12 -18.35 10.14 18.35
CA VAL A 12 -19.31 10.98 17.61
C VAL A 12 -20.13 11.76 18.64
N LYS A 13 -20.13 13.10 18.54
CA LYS A 13 -20.80 13.99 19.48
C LYS A 13 -22.22 14.37 19.04
N ASN A 14 -22.45 14.40 17.74
CA ASN A 14 -23.72 14.76 17.12
C ASN A 14 -23.78 14.20 15.68
N PRO A 15 -24.93 14.23 14.99
CA PRO A 15 -25.07 13.69 13.64
C PRO A 15 -24.10 14.28 12.60
N SER A 16 -23.68 15.53 12.73
CA SER A 16 -22.74 16.16 11.81
C SER A 16 -21.26 15.83 12.12
N ASP A 17 -20.99 15.22 13.28
CA ASP A 17 -19.65 14.80 13.73
C ASP A 17 -19.38 13.30 13.46
N HIS A 18 -20.01 12.73 12.44
CA HIS A 18 -19.82 11.32 12.08
C HIS A 18 -18.41 11.04 11.50
N ARG A 19 -18.02 9.75 11.46
CA ARG A 19 -16.66 9.34 11.10
C ARG A 19 -16.21 9.82 9.72
N LEU A 20 -17.08 9.80 8.71
CA LEU A 20 -16.76 10.28 7.36
C LEU A 20 -16.48 11.80 7.35
N ALA A 21 -17.28 12.59 8.07
CA ALA A 21 -17.03 14.02 8.21
C ALA A 21 -15.67 14.31 8.89
N LYS A 22 -15.24 13.45 9.83
CA LYS A 22 -13.92 13.56 10.45
C LYS A 22 -12.79 13.25 9.48
N ILE A 23 -12.95 12.27 8.61
CA ILE A 23 -11.98 11.95 7.56
C ILE A 23 -11.84 13.15 6.62
N LYS A 24 -12.97 13.73 6.17
CA LYS A 24 -12.93 14.93 5.35
C LYS A 24 -12.16 16.07 6.04
N ARG A 25 -12.49 16.38 7.30
CA ARG A 25 -11.75 17.40 8.07
C ARG A 25 -10.27 17.11 8.23
N LEU A 26 -9.87 15.82 8.35
CA LEU A 26 -8.45 15.45 8.36
C LEU A 26 -7.81 15.72 6.99
N CYS A 27 -8.46 15.37 5.89
CA CYS A 27 -7.97 15.70 4.55
C CYS A 27 -7.78 17.21 4.38
N ASP A 28 -8.75 18.02 4.84
CA ASP A 28 -8.66 19.48 4.79
C ASP A 28 -7.50 20.00 5.69
N ALA A 29 -7.40 19.49 6.90
CA ALA A 29 -6.36 19.92 7.87
C ALA A 29 -4.93 19.62 7.45
N VAL A 30 -4.70 18.47 6.77
CA VAL A 30 -3.37 18.13 6.24
C VAL A 30 -3.05 18.86 4.92
N GLY A 31 -3.98 19.66 4.41
CA GLY A 31 -3.83 20.32 3.10
C GLY A 31 -3.74 19.31 1.95
N LEU A 32 -4.55 18.23 1.99
CA LEU A 32 -4.48 17.17 0.99
C LEU A 32 -4.66 17.72 -0.43
N ALA A 33 -5.59 18.63 -0.61
CA ALA A 33 -5.88 19.23 -1.90
C ALA A 33 -4.63 19.87 -2.54
N ASP A 34 -3.86 20.61 -1.76
CA ASP A 34 -2.64 21.27 -2.27
C ASP A 34 -1.50 20.29 -2.59
N LYS A 35 -1.53 19.11 -1.97
CA LYS A 35 -0.49 18.07 -2.14
C LYS A 35 -0.74 17.15 -3.32
N VAL A 36 -2.00 17.01 -3.73
CA VAL A 36 -2.40 16.06 -4.79
C VAL A 36 -3.11 16.73 -5.96
N LYS A 37 -3.22 18.07 -5.95
CA LYS A 37 -3.79 18.79 -7.08
C LYS A 37 -2.91 18.63 -8.32
N PRO A 38 -3.51 18.61 -9.51
CA PRO A 38 -2.81 18.64 -10.76
C PRO A 38 -1.78 19.79 -10.82
N LEU A 39 -0.54 19.47 -11.21
CA LEU A 39 0.52 20.45 -11.39
C LEU A 39 0.61 20.95 -12.83
N GLY A 40 -0.05 20.25 -13.74
CA GLY A 40 0.14 20.40 -15.17
C GLY A 40 -0.90 21.24 -15.89
N THR A 41 -0.57 21.52 -17.13
CA THR A 41 -1.45 22.09 -18.15
C THR A 41 -2.50 21.07 -18.58
N VAL A 42 -3.66 21.56 -19.01
CA VAL A 42 -4.78 20.75 -19.51
C VAL A 42 -4.26 19.71 -20.53
N GLY A 43 -4.32 18.42 -20.22
CA GLY A 43 -3.96 17.33 -21.12
C GLY A 43 -3.05 16.24 -20.53
N GLU A 44 -2.40 16.45 -19.38
CA GLU A 44 -1.66 15.40 -18.72
C GLU A 44 -2.57 14.64 -17.72
N ASP A 45 -2.59 13.31 -17.85
CA ASP A 45 -3.35 12.43 -16.97
C ASP A 45 -2.70 12.40 -15.57
N GLU A 46 -3.10 13.32 -14.71
CA GLU A 46 -2.60 13.32 -13.34
C GLU A 46 -3.31 12.27 -12.49
N VAL A 47 -2.61 11.19 -12.23
CA VAL A 47 -3.10 10.07 -11.46
C VAL A 47 -2.50 10.07 -10.04
N VAL A 48 -3.33 9.76 -9.06
CA VAL A 48 -2.94 9.69 -7.64
C VAL A 48 -3.12 8.26 -7.13
N ALA A 49 -2.02 7.66 -6.69
CA ALA A 49 -2.05 6.35 -6.07
C ALA A 49 -2.55 6.44 -4.63
N ILE A 50 -3.65 5.77 -4.31
CA ILE A 50 -4.10 5.56 -2.93
C ILE A 50 -3.61 4.20 -2.48
N LYS A 51 -2.49 4.19 -1.76
CA LYS A 51 -1.85 2.98 -1.25
C LYS A 51 -2.48 2.52 0.04
N LEU A 52 -3.00 1.31 0.05
CA LEU A 52 -3.55 0.70 1.25
C LEU A 52 -3.31 -0.82 1.25
N HIS A 53 -3.71 -1.49 2.33
CA HIS A 53 -3.76 -2.94 2.43
C HIS A 53 -5.22 -3.38 2.34
N PHE A 54 -5.57 -4.20 1.36
CA PHE A 54 -6.96 -4.63 1.12
C PHE A 54 -7.49 -5.69 2.10
N GLY A 55 -6.67 -6.16 3.03
CA GLY A 55 -7.00 -7.26 3.96
C GLY A 55 -6.54 -8.62 3.46
N GLU A 56 -6.51 -9.62 4.33
CA GLU A 56 -6.33 -11.04 4.01
C GLU A 56 -7.70 -11.71 3.95
N ALA A 57 -7.84 -12.77 3.17
CA ALA A 57 -9.07 -13.57 3.17
C ALA A 57 -9.41 -14.06 4.58
N GLY A 58 -10.65 -13.84 5.00
CA GLY A 58 -11.12 -14.17 6.35
C GLY A 58 -10.78 -13.16 7.44
N ASN A 59 -10.12 -12.03 7.11
CA ASN A 59 -9.84 -10.94 8.05
C ASN A 59 -10.77 -9.75 7.76
N ASP A 60 -11.27 -9.11 8.80
CA ASP A 60 -12.20 -7.98 8.74
C ASP A 60 -11.63 -6.67 9.34
N THR A 61 -10.35 -6.68 9.76
CA THR A 61 -9.72 -5.53 10.46
C THR A 61 -9.03 -4.54 9.53
N TYR A 62 -9.20 -4.63 8.21
CA TYR A 62 -8.69 -3.65 7.24
C TYR A 62 -9.48 -2.33 7.34
N LEU A 63 -8.96 -1.27 6.73
CA LEU A 63 -9.68 0.01 6.66
C LEU A 63 -11.00 -0.17 5.88
N HIS A 64 -12.09 0.27 6.48
CA HIS A 64 -13.41 0.09 5.88
C HIS A 64 -13.51 0.84 4.53
N PRO A 65 -14.06 0.21 3.46
CA PRO A 65 -14.12 0.81 2.14
C PRO A 65 -14.79 2.19 2.09
N THR A 66 -15.79 2.45 2.93
CA THR A 66 -16.42 3.78 3.01
C THR A 66 -15.48 4.87 3.53
N PHE A 67 -14.51 4.53 4.37
CA PHE A 67 -13.49 5.49 4.83
C PHE A 67 -12.53 5.81 3.69
N VAL A 68 -12.14 4.77 2.93
CA VAL A 68 -11.30 4.91 1.73
C VAL A 68 -12.03 5.73 0.68
N ARG A 69 -13.32 5.48 0.45
CA ARG A 69 -14.17 6.28 -0.45
C ARG A 69 -14.12 7.77 -0.10
N GLN A 70 -14.23 8.13 1.18
CA GLN A 70 -14.16 9.53 1.58
C GLN A 70 -12.84 10.20 1.20
N VAL A 71 -11.72 9.46 1.26
CA VAL A 71 -10.42 9.97 0.79
C VAL A 71 -10.38 10.08 -0.73
N VAL A 72 -10.93 9.09 -1.45
CA VAL A 72 -11.11 9.15 -2.91
C VAL A 72 -11.88 10.42 -3.31
N ASP A 73 -12.98 10.71 -2.63
CA ASP A 73 -13.80 11.90 -2.90
C ASP A 73 -12.99 13.20 -2.67
N CYS A 74 -12.17 13.25 -1.61
CA CYS A 74 -11.28 14.38 -1.35
C CYS A 74 -10.22 14.56 -2.46
N VAL A 75 -9.66 13.48 -2.99
CA VAL A 75 -8.71 13.54 -4.12
C VAL A 75 -9.42 13.97 -5.40
N LYS A 76 -10.57 13.37 -5.73
CA LYS A 76 -11.35 13.75 -6.92
C LYS A 76 -11.77 15.22 -6.94
N ALA A 77 -12.07 15.77 -5.76
CA ALA A 77 -12.45 17.18 -5.61
C ALA A 77 -11.35 18.16 -6.05
N THR A 78 -10.10 17.70 -6.20
CA THR A 78 -8.99 18.51 -6.72
C THR A 78 -8.86 18.45 -8.25
N GLY A 79 -9.67 17.63 -8.92
CA GLY A 79 -9.52 17.33 -10.34
C GLY A 79 -8.59 16.16 -10.66
N ALA A 80 -7.84 15.64 -9.69
CA ALA A 80 -6.97 14.49 -9.88
C ALA A 80 -7.76 13.17 -10.01
N ARG A 81 -7.13 12.17 -10.63
CA ARG A 81 -7.72 10.84 -10.92
C ARG A 81 -7.12 9.79 -9.97
N PRO A 82 -7.78 9.44 -8.87
CA PRO A 82 -7.28 8.45 -7.93
C PRO A 82 -7.48 7.02 -8.42
N PHE A 83 -6.56 6.13 -8.05
CA PHE A 83 -6.72 4.68 -8.11
C PHE A 83 -6.24 4.05 -6.80
N LEU A 84 -6.89 2.96 -6.37
CA LEU A 84 -6.49 2.18 -5.20
C LEU A 84 -5.45 1.15 -5.61
N THR A 85 -4.44 0.93 -4.77
CA THR A 85 -3.35 0.02 -5.12
C THR A 85 -2.67 -0.61 -3.91
N ASP A 86 -2.13 -1.79 -4.15
CA ASP A 86 -1.20 -2.55 -3.32
C ASP A 86 -0.29 -3.38 -4.23
N THR A 87 0.63 -4.16 -3.66
CA THR A 87 1.48 -5.12 -4.36
C THR A 87 1.22 -6.55 -3.90
N CYS A 88 1.58 -7.52 -4.72
CA CYS A 88 1.43 -8.94 -4.40
C CYS A 88 2.27 -9.35 -3.19
N THR A 89 1.78 -10.31 -2.40
CA THR A 89 2.48 -10.84 -1.24
C THR A 89 3.64 -11.75 -1.63
N LEU A 90 4.67 -11.80 -0.78
CA LEU A 90 5.79 -12.74 -0.95
C LEU A 90 5.35 -14.17 -0.62
N TYR A 91 4.57 -14.35 0.43
CA TYR A 91 4.05 -15.65 0.84
C TYR A 91 2.82 -16.05 0.01
N LYS A 92 2.60 -17.35 -0.13
CA LYS A 92 1.42 -17.89 -0.80
C LYS A 92 0.16 -17.55 0.01
N SER A 93 -0.71 -16.76 -0.59
CA SER A 93 -2.00 -16.34 -0.04
C SER A 93 -2.94 -15.99 -1.20
N THR A 94 -4.16 -15.56 -0.88
CA THR A 94 -5.11 -15.01 -1.87
C THR A 94 -4.69 -13.64 -2.42
N ARG A 95 -3.47 -13.18 -2.12
CA ARG A 95 -2.89 -11.94 -2.61
C ARG A 95 -1.51 -12.16 -3.26
N HIS A 96 -1.18 -13.42 -3.60
CA HIS A 96 0.13 -13.76 -4.16
C HIS A 96 0.31 -13.32 -5.62
N ASN A 97 -0.75 -13.17 -6.36
CA ASN A 97 -0.80 -12.63 -7.72
C ASN A 97 -1.94 -11.62 -7.84
N ALA A 98 -1.96 -10.82 -8.91
CA ALA A 98 -2.94 -9.74 -9.05
C ALA A 98 -4.38 -10.24 -9.21
N VAL A 99 -4.59 -11.39 -9.82
CA VAL A 99 -5.95 -11.92 -10.05
C VAL A 99 -6.62 -12.25 -8.73
N ASP A 100 -5.97 -13.07 -7.89
CA ASP A 100 -6.48 -13.46 -6.59
C ASP A 100 -6.53 -12.25 -5.63
N HIS A 101 -5.58 -11.32 -5.76
CA HIS A 101 -5.53 -10.12 -4.94
C HIS A 101 -6.70 -9.17 -5.25
N LEU A 102 -7.04 -8.97 -6.52
CA LEU A 102 -8.22 -8.20 -6.94
C LEU A 102 -9.51 -8.85 -6.45
N GLU A 103 -9.64 -10.16 -6.58
CA GLU A 103 -10.79 -10.88 -6.06
C GLU A 103 -10.92 -10.70 -4.54
N THR A 104 -9.82 -10.81 -3.80
CA THR A 104 -9.79 -10.55 -2.35
C THR A 104 -10.22 -9.13 -2.03
N ALA A 105 -9.69 -8.13 -2.75
CA ALA A 105 -10.07 -6.73 -2.57
C ALA A 105 -11.58 -6.53 -2.83
N TYR A 106 -12.12 -7.12 -3.88
CA TYR A 106 -13.54 -7.00 -4.22
C TYR A 106 -14.45 -7.69 -3.20
N ARG A 107 -14.09 -8.86 -2.69
CA ARG A 107 -14.80 -9.53 -1.60
C ARG A 107 -14.81 -8.72 -0.30
N HIS A 108 -13.79 -7.89 -0.08
CA HIS A 108 -13.72 -6.95 1.05
C HIS A 108 -14.41 -5.61 0.78
N GLY A 109 -15.11 -5.47 -0.35
CA GLY A 109 -15.89 -4.28 -0.69
C GLY A 109 -15.11 -3.16 -1.38
N PHE A 110 -13.84 -3.37 -1.75
CA PHE A 110 -13.08 -2.40 -2.54
C PHE A 110 -13.39 -2.51 -4.02
N THR A 111 -14.67 -2.47 -4.39
CA THR A 111 -15.09 -2.45 -5.79
C THR A 111 -15.16 -1.01 -6.30
N PRO A 112 -14.98 -0.75 -7.60
CA PRO A 112 -15.12 0.59 -8.18
C PRO A 112 -16.48 1.25 -7.87
N TYR A 113 -17.53 0.47 -7.72
CA TYR A 113 -18.89 0.96 -7.37
C TYR A 113 -18.97 1.47 -5.92
N VAL A 114 -18.21 0.88 -5.00
CA VAL A 114 -18.21 1.26 -3.58
C VAL A 114 -17.21 2.38 -3.32
N VAL A 115 -15.97 2.24 -3.81
CA VAL A 115 -14.89 3.20 -3.52
C VAL A 115 -14.76 4.31 -4.56
N ASP A 116 -15.51 4.23 -5.66
CA ASP A 116 -15.52 5.21 -6.77
C ASP A 116 -14.12 5.48 -7.36
N ALA A 117 -13.30 4.45 -7.43
CA ALA A 117 -11.98 4.49 -8.06
C ALA A 117 -11.59 3.10 -8.57
N PRO A 118 -10.82 2.98 -9.65
CA PRO A 118 -10.29 1.70 -10.08
C PRO A 118 -9.34 1.11 -9.05
N VAL A 119 -9.24 -0.23 -9.02
CA VAL A 119 -8.26 -0.98 -8.21
C VAL A 119 -7.25 -1.59 -9.16
N ILE A 120 -5.99 -1.24 -9.00
CA ILE A 120 -4.88 -1.65 -9.88
C ILE A 120 -3.77 -2.21 -9.02
N MET A 121 -3.29 -3.43 -9.30
CA MET A 121 -2.12 -3.98 -8.61
C MET A 121 -0.84 -3.34 -9.16
N ALA A 122 -0.06 -2.70 -8.28
CA ALA A 122 1.05 -1.85 -8.67
C ALA A 122 2.20 -2.58 -9.35
N ASP A 123 2.39 -3.86 -9.04
CA ASP A 123 3.50 -4.70 -9.52
C ASP A 123 3.09 -5.67 -10.64
N GLY A 124 1.92 -5.44 -11.27
CA GLY A 124 1.41 -6.24 -12.39
C GLY A 124 0.92 -7.62 -11.98
N VAL A 125 0.55 -8.45 -12.97
CA VAL A 125 -0.14 -9.73 -12.76
C VAL A 125 0.65 -10.70 -11.86
N THR A 126 1.96 -10.78 -12.04
CA THR A 126 2.83 -11.74 -11.36
C THR A 126 3.99 -11.05 -10.61
N SER A 127 3.78 -9.82 -10.14
CA SER A 127 4.77 -9.04 -9.37
C SER A 127 6.10 -8.80 -10.11
N LYS A 128 6.04 -8.65 -11.44
CA LYS A 128 7.22 -8.44 -12.31
C LYS A 128 7.28 -7.03 -12.91
N CYS A 129 6.26 -6.19 -12.69
CA CYS A 129 6.26 -4.81 -13.18
C CYS A 129 6.83 -3.89 -12.10
N TYR A 130 8.13 -3.60 -12.19
CA TYR A 130 8.85 -2.73 -11.26
C TYR A 130 10.08 -2.13 -11.91
N GLU A 131 10.62 -1.08 -11.30
CA GLU A 131 11.94 -0.52 -11.62
C GLU A 131 12.86 -0.60 -10.40
N GLU A 132 14.16 -0.60 -10.68
CA GLU A 132 15.20 -0.49 -9.67
C GLU A 132 15.65 0.95 -9.54
N VAL A 133 15.39 1.56 -8.36
CA VAL A 133 15.67 2.96 -8.08
C VAL A 133 16.91 3.06 -7.20
N ALA A 134 17.91 3.81 -7.66
CA ALA A 134 19.11 4.08 -6.87
C ALA A 134 18.78 4.97 -5.66
N VAL A 135 19.17 4.54 -4.46
CA VAL A 135 18.94 5.29 -3.20
C VAL A 135 20.24 5.59 -2.46
N ASN A 136 21.32 4.86 -2.76
CA ASN A 136 22.66 5.05 -2.19
C ASN A 136 22.67 5.15 -0.65
N LEU A 137 21.86 4.32 0.02
CA LEU A 137 21.76 4.27 1.47
C LEU A 137 22.71 3.20 2.06
N LYS A 138 22.93 3.28 3.37
CA LYS A 138 23.84 2.39 4.13
C LYS A 138 23.63 0.89 3.87
N HIS A 139 22.38 0.45 3.73
CA HIS A 139 22.03 -0.97 3.59
C HIS A 139 21.54 -1.35 2.19
N PHE A 140 21.20 -0.35 1.36
CA PHE A 140 20.67 -0.54 0.02
C PHE A 140 21.29 0.49 -0.92
N ALA A 141 21.96 0.06 -1.95
CA ALA A 141 22.39 0.91 -3.06
C ALA A 141 21.20 1.29 -3.93
N SER A 142 20.30 0.33 -4.14
CA SER A 142 19.05 0.49 -4.90
C SER A 142 17.91 -0.26 -4.23
N VAL A 143 16.67 0.10 -4.57
CA VAL A 143 15.44 -0.56 -4.14
C VAL A 143 14.52 -0.81 -5.33
N LYS A 144 13.77 -1.92 -5.29
CA LYS A 144 12.78 -2.24 -6.32
C LYS A 144 11.44 -1.68 -5.93
N ILE A 145 10.89 -0.79 -6.77
CA ILE A 145 9.59 -0.13 -6.58
C ILE A 145 8.65 -0.58 -7.68
N ALA A 146 7.42 -0.93 -7.30
CA ALA A 146 6.40 -1.34 -8.26
C ALA A 146 5.99 -0.19 -9.18
N GLN A 147 5.82 -0.51 -10.47
CA GLN A 147 5.70 0.45 -11.56
C GLN A 147 4.58 1.48 -11.39
N ALA A 148 3.40 1.07 -10.90
CA ALA A 148 2.29 1.99 -10.77
C ALA A 148 2.55 3.13 -9.76
N PHE A 149 3.43 2.94 -8.77
CA PHE A 149 3.83 4.02 -7.87
C PHE A 149 4.74 5.04 -8.54
N LEU A 150 5.61 4.59 -9.44
CA LEU A 150 6.52 5.45 -10.19
C LEU A 150 5.79 6.24 -11.29
N SER A 151 4.68 5.69 -11.78
CA SER A 151 3.83 6.32 -12.79
C SER A 151 2.82 7.31 -12.19
N ALA A 152 2.63 7.32 -10.87
CA ALA A 152 1.71 8.23 -10.21
C ALA A 152 2.37 9.58 -9.88
N ASN A 153 1.66 10.67 -10.09
CA ASN A 153 2.14 12.03 -9.80
C ASN A 153 2.18 12.31 -8.28
N ALA A 154 1.30 11.66 -7.53
CA ALA A 154 1.28 11.73 -6.07
C ALA A 154 0.80 10.42 -5.46
N MET A 155 1.08 10.25 -4.16
CA MET A 155 0.62 9.09 -3.41
C MET A 155 0.01 9.50 -2.06
N VAL A 156 -1.17 8.94 -1.78
CA VAL A 156 -1.82 9.01 -0.46
C VAL A 156 -1.72 7.63 0.18
N VAL A 157 -1.14 7.57 1.38
CA VAL A 157 -0.93 6.29 2.08
C VAL A 157 -1.94 6.14 3.21
N LEU A 158 -2.81 5.15 3.07
CA LEU A 158 -3.81 4.80 4.08
C LEU A 158 -3.34 3.55 4.84
N SER A 159 -2.95 3.74 6.09
CA SER A 159 -2.35 2.69 6.89
C SER A 159 -3.24 2.30 8.06
N HIS A 160 -3.37 1.00 8.24
CA HIS A 160 -4.02 0.38 9.38
C HIS A 160 -2.93 -0.06 10.37
N PHE A 161 -3.02 0.41 11.61
CA PHE A 161 -2.09 0.02 12.67
C PHE A 161 -2.51 -1.31 13.30
N LYS A 162 -1.59 -2.25 13.38
CA LYS A 162 -1.86 -3.61 13.92
C LYS A 162 -0.63 -4.25 14.53
N GLY A 163 -0.83 -5.31 15.31
CA GLY A 163 0.23 -6.21 15.75
C GLY A 163 0.95 -6.89 14.56
N HIS A 164 2.21 -7.25 14.75
CA HIS A 164 3.00 -7.96 13.75
C HIS A 164 3.94 -8.96 14.41
N ALA A 165 3.88 -10.23 14.01
CA ALA A 165 4.60 -11.34 14.66
C ALA A 165 6.11 -11.14 14.72
N MET A 166 6.74 -10.57 13.67
CA MET A 166 8.19 -10.39 13.62
C MET A 166 8.66 -8.99 14.03
N GLY A 167 7.85 -7.95 13.79
CA GLY A 167 8.22 -6.57 14.03
C GLY A 167 7.51 -5.92 15.24
N GLY A 168 6.77 -6.70 16.03
CA GLY A 168 5.95 -6.20 17.12
C GLY A 168 4.69 -5.50 16.63
N PHE A 169 4.80 -4.54 15.72
CA PHE A 169 3.66 -3.85 15.09
C PHE A 169 3.93 -3.54 13.61
N GLY A 170 2.87 -3.26 12.87
CA GLY A 170 2.89 -2.80 11.49
C GLY A 170 1.98 -1.57 11.32
N GLY A 171 2.43 -0.60 10.57
CA GLY A 171 1.71 0.64 10.28
C GLY A 171 2.23 1.30 9.02
N ALA A 172 2.33 2.63 8.98
CA ALA A 172 2.69 3.41 7.80
C ALA A 172 4.05 3.02 7.20
N ILE A 173 5.09 2.87 8.00
CA ILE A 173 6.43 2.51 7.51
C ILE A 173 6.40 1.17 6.78
N LYS A 174 5.76 0.14 7.35
CA LYS A 174 5.66 -1.17 6.71
C LYS A 174 4.76 -1.13 5.47
N ASN A 175 3.68 -0.38 5.50
CA ASN A 175 2.78 -0.20 4.36
C ASN A 175 3.51 0.46 3.18
N LEU A 176 4.44 1.37 3.43
CA LEU A 176 5.30 1.94 2.40
C LEU A 176 6.42 0.97 1.98
N ALA A 177 7.25 0.51 2.92
CA ALA A 177 8.44 -0.28 2.59
C ALA A 177 8.08 -1.59 1.88
N MET A 178 7.31 -2.46 2.53
CA MET A 178 6.88 -3.73 1.95
C MET A 178 5.79 -3.56 0.90
N GLY A 179 4.89 -2.61 1.11
CA GLY A 179 3.72 -2.42 0.27
C GLY A 179 3.98 -1.72 -1.06
N CYS A 180 5.10 -1.02 -1.24
CA CYS A 180 5.50 -0.45 -2.53
C CYS A 180 6.51 -1.33 -3.28
N ALA A 181 7.07 -2.35 -2.63
CA ALA A 181 8.00 -3.28 -3.25
C ALA A 181 7.27 -4.45 -3.93
N PRO A 182 7.72 -4.91 -5.11
CA PRO A 182 7.31 -6.20 -5.68
C PRO A 182 7.85 -7.36 -4.84
N GLN A 183 7.47 -8.59 -5.13
CA GLN A 183 7.98 -9.78 -4.44
C GLN A 183 9.51 -9.81 -4.39
N ALA A 184 10.20 -9.49 -5.48
CA ALA A 184 11.65 -9.42 -5.53
C ALA A 184 12.24 -8.39 -4.53
N GLY A 185 11.64 -7.20 -4.43
CA GLY A 185 12.05 -6.18 -3.47
C GLY A 185 11.71 -6.56 -2.02
N LYS A 186 10.61 -7.28 -1.80
CA LYS A 186 10.27 -7.83 -0.48
C LYS A 186 11.31 -8.86 0.00
N ILE A 187 11.84 -9.69 -0.93
CA ILE A 187 12.94 -10.63 -0.63
C ILE A 187 14.17 -9.84 -0.19
N ASP A 188 14.55 -8.81 -0.92
CA ASP A 188 15.71 -8.00 -0.58
C ASP A 188 15.57 -7.36 0.81
N GLN A 189 14.39 -6.85 1.16
CA GLN A 189 14.12 -6.23 2.47
C GLN A 189 14.06 -7.23 3.64
N HIS A 190 13.71 -8.50 3.38
CA HIS A 190 13.72 -9.55 4.42
C HIS A 190 15.12 -10.14 4.68
N GLY A 191 16.11 -9.73 3.92
CA GLY A 191 17.42 -10.35 3.88
C GLY A 191 17.37 -11.66 3.09
N ARG A 192 18.24 -11.78 2.11
CA ARG A 192 18.41 -13.04 1.39
C ARG A 192 19.03 -14.06 2.33
N ASN A 193 18.39 -15.19 2.54
CA ASN A 193 19.10 -16.35 3.03
C ASN A 193 20.16 -16.71 1.98
N VAL A 194 21.40 -16.36 2.25
CA VAL A 194 22.50 -16.64 1.32
C VAL A 194 22.84 -18.12 1.45
N VAL A 195 22.33 -18.91 0.53
CA VAL A 195 22.90 -20.24 0.29
C VAL A 195 24.24 -20.01 -0.38
N ILE A 196 25.34 -20.33 0.31
CA ILE A 196 26.68 -20.25 -0.25
C ILE A 196 26.84 -21.43 -1.24
N TYR A 197 26.51 -21.15 -2.50
CA TYR A 197 26.37 -22.14 -3.56
C TYR A 197 27.51 -23.12 -3.69
N PRO A 198 28.82 -22.75 -3.57
CA PRO A 198 29.90 -23.71 -3.65
C PRO A 198 29.95 -24.73 -2.50
N LYS A 199 29.27 -24.46 -1.39
CA LYS A 199 29.25 -25.34 -0.20
C LYS A 199 27.92 -26.04 0.01
N CYS A 200 26.91 -25.71 -0.78
CA CYS A 200 25.59 -26.34 -0.71
C CYS A 200 25.60 -27.67 -1.47
N ILE A 201 25.39 -28.76 -0.76
CA ILE A 201 25.33 -30.13 -1.32
C ILE A 201 23.84 -30.54 -1.63
N GLY A 202 22.87 -29.65 -1.45
CA GLY A 202 21.46 -29.93 -1.72
C GLY A 202 20.81 -30.92 -0.75
N CYS A 203 21.36 -31.15 0.44
CA CYS A 203 20.87 -32.16 1.39
C CYS A 203 19.47 -31.86 2.00
N GLY A 204 18.93 -30.68 1.80
CA GLY A 204 17.59 -30.29 2.28
C GLY A 204 17.46 -30.09 3.80
N GLN A 205 18.50 -30.25 4.60
CA GLN A 205 18.43 -30.11 6.06
C GLN A 205 18.02 -28.72 6.56
N CYS A 206 18.23 -27.67 5.75
CA CYS A 206 17.78 -26.32 6.08
C CYS A 206 16.26 -26.13 5.88
N VAL A 207 15.60 -27.00 5.13
CA VAL A 207 14.15 -26.87 4.82
C VAL A 207 13.31 -27.03 6.08
N PRO A 208 13.42 -28.12 6.88
CA PRO A 208 12.63 -28.28 8.09
C PRO A 208 13.00 -27.31 9.21
N LEU A 209 14.20 -26.70 9.15
CA LEU A 209 14.65 -25.68 10.10
C LEU A 209 14.25 -24.26 9.70
N CYS A 210 13.73 -24.08 8.48
CA CYS A 210 13.31 -22.77 8.01
C CYS A 210 12.00 -22.34 8.72
N PRO A 211 11.99 -21.24 9.48
CA PRO A 211 10.78 -20.79 10.16
C PRO A 211 9.69 -20.27 9.18
N ARG A 212 9.94 -20.40 7.89
CA ARG A 212 9.08 -19.94 6.79
C ARG A 212 8.62 -21.07 5.85
N ASN A 213 8.82 -22.32 6.29
CA ASN A 213 8.30 -23.47 5.56
C ASN A 213 6.79 -23.51 5.59
#